data_37bdf83afc63d3b6b8a7cb16405d969b
#
_entry.id   37bdf83afc63d3b6b8a7cb16405d969b
#
_cell.length_a   1.000
_cell.length_b   1.000
_cell.length_c   1.000
_cell.angle_alpha   90.00
_cell.angle_beta   90.00
_cell.angle_gamma   90.00
#
_symmetry.space_group_name_H-M   'P 1'
#
loop_
_entity.id
_entity.type
_entity.pdbx_description
1 polymer ?
#
loop_
_entity_poly.entity_id
_entity_poly.type
_entity_poly.pdbx_seq_one_letter_code
_entity_poly.pdbx_strand_id
1 'polypeptide(L)'
;MTTRQQMKSEFVGTALKKSPLSRNQIAAVSGLSNAYIRELEKGGIGNVGREKLIAFAIALNLSLTEIDDMLRVFDRAALAEDDIPVFIQASERSRISAALHPIRDSFTFDIAILSAERIPGDHVIVSPRPASCLRAEGHRAYAEKSLAAAHRLYADLVEAINRERRKQLMANLADHAVRQFVCINCLTDYIRECTDAEEKRWRQRHVRNAVNIISSFERYEFYLTRECPSFIFVMRTPPPDSGISEKLIITVLPPHRLQVRTSGLLAGFATDNHAVILNFKEELTFIRESIIEDYLDRQKLIDFLVELSD
;
A
#
# COMPACT_ATOMS: atom_id res chain seq x y z
N MET A 1 36.00 18.33 -7.89
CA MET A 1 35.01 17.79 -6.96
C MET A 1 35.77 17.08 -5.86
N THR A 2 35.36 17.26 -4.58
CA THR A 2 35.90 16.45 -3.48
C THR A 2 35.40 15.02 -3.63
N THR A 3 36.12 14.02 -3.11
CA THR A 3 35.72 12.60 -3.13
C THR A 3 34.28 12.42 -2.63
N ARG A 4 33.86 13.20 -1.65
CA ARG A 4 32.54 13.17 -1.05
C ARG A 4 31.43 13.74 -1.95
N GLN A 5 31.72 14.81 -2.68
CA GLN A 5 30.79 15.33 -3.69
C GLN A 5 30.58 14.32 -4.83
N GLN A 6 31.62 13.60 -5.16
CA GLN A 6 31.54 12.53 -6.16
C GLN A 6 30.64 11.38 -5.69
N MET A 7 30.79 10.91 -4.44
CA MET A 7 29.92 9.86 -3.88
C MET A 7 28.45 10.28 -3.84
N LYS A 8 28.14 11.53 -3.45
CA LYS A 8 26.77 12.07 -3.49
C LYS A 8 26.20 12.09 -4.90
N SER A 9 26.97 12.58 -5.85
CA SER A 9 26.58 12.65 -7.27
C SER A 9 26.33 11.25 -7.85
N GLU A 10 27.20 10.30 -7.59
CA GLU A 10 27.09 8.92 -8.07
C GLU A 10 25.85 8.22 -7.51
N PHE A 11 25.60 8.37 -6.19
CA PHE A 11 24.43 7.79 -5.55
C PHE A 11 23.14 8.35 -6.16
N VAL A 12 23.01 9.68 -6.18
CA VAL A 12 21.81 10.35 -6.72
C VAL A 12 21.63 10.05 -8.20
N GLY A 13 22.70 10.14 -9.00
CA GLY A 13 22.65 9.83 -10.42
C GLY A 13 22.22 8.39 -10.71
N THR A 14 22.71 7.43 -9.93
CA THR A 14 22.31 6.02 -10.04
C THR A 14 20.83 5.82 -9.66
N ALA A 15 20.38 6.43 -8.58
CA ALA A 15 19.00 6.35 -8.14
C ALA A 15 18.03 6.98 -9.16
N LEU A 16 18.38 8.15 -9.72
CA LEU A 16 17.60 8.81 -10.77
C LEU A 16 17.50 7.96 -12.05
N LYS A 17 18.59 7.30 -12.46
CA LYS A 17 18.60 6.41 -13.64
C LYS A 17 17.73 5.18 -13.46
N LYS A 18 17.62 4.66 -12.25
CA LYS A 18 16.78 3.50 -11.92
C LYS A 18 15.30 3.86 -11.76
N SER A 19 14.99 5.13 -11.52
CA SER A 19 13.62 5.56 -11.32
C SER A 19 12.82 5.53 -12.63
N PRO A 20 11.60 4.97 -12.64
CA PRO A 20 10.72 5.01 -13.81
C PRO A 20 10.06 6.39 -13.98
N LEU A 21 10.15 7.26 -12.96
CA LEU A 21 9.55 8.58 -12.97
C LEU A 21 10.46 9.57 -13.70
N SER A 22 9.84 10.45 -14.47
CA SER A 22 10.52 11.62 -15.02
C SER A 22 10.95 12.58 -13.90
N ARG A 23 11.94 13.42 -14.17
CA ARG A 23 12.40 14.41 -13.20
C ARG A 23 11.27 15.36 -12.71
N ASN A 24 10.35 15.71 -13.60
CA ASN A 24 9.18 16.53 -13.23
C ASN A 24 8.27 15.80 -12.26
N GLN A 25 8.04 14.51 -12.46
CA GLN A 25 7.24 13.68 -11.55
C GLN A 25 7.93 13.51 -10.20
N ILE A 26 9.25 13.26 -10.20
CA ILE A 26 10.04 13.18 -8.96
C ILE A 26 9.98 14.52 -8.21
N ALA A 27 10.11 15.66 -8.91
CA ALA A 27 9.97 16.99 -8.32
C ALA A 27 8.60 17.18 -7.65
N ALA A 28 7.57 16.79 -8.36
CA ALA A 28 6.19 16.90 -7.89
C ALA A 28 5.94 16.02 -6.64
N VAL A 29 6.36 14.75 -6.65
CA VAL A 29 6.19 13.81 -5.53
C VAL A 29 7.04 14.21 -4.33
N SER A 30 8.30 14.60 -4.54
CA SER A 30 9.20 14.99 -3.45
C SER A 30 8.91 16.39 -2.88
N GLY A 31 8.20 17.24 -3.62
CA GLY A 31 8.02 18.66 -3.28
C GLY A 31 9.31 19.48 -3.49
N LEU A 32 10.29 18.96 -4.23
CA LEU A 32 11.52 19.66 -4.55
C LEU A 32 11.43 20.30 -5.94
N SER A 33 12.10 21.42 -6.15
CA SER A 33 12.20 22.00 -7.49
C SER A 33 13.13 21.19 -8.39
N ASN A 34 12.89 21.22 -9.70
CA ASN A 34 13.79 20.59 -10.68
C ASN A 34 15.23 21.13 -10.59
N ALA A 35 15.40 22.43 -10.28
CA ALA A 35 16.70 23.02 -10.07
C ALA A 35 17.40 22.41 -8.85
N TYR A 36 16.68 22.21 -7.76
CA TYR A 36 17.21 21.58 -6.56
C TYR A 36 17.64 20.12 -6.81
N ILE A 37 16.83 19.34 -7.54
CA ILE A 37 17.18 17.96 -7.92
C ILE A 37 18.43 17.93 -8.80
N ARG A 38 18.59 18.87 -9.75
CA ARG A 38 19.83 18.97 -10.55
C ARG A 38 21.06 19.26 -9.72
N GLU A 39 20.94 20.11 -8.73
CA GLU A 39 22.06 20.42 -7.82
C GLU A 39 22.38 19.22 -6.88
N LEU A 40 21.37 18.45 -6.44
CA LEU A 40 21.59 17.19 -5.74
C LEU A 40 22.36 16.19 -6.61
N GLU A 41 21.96 16.04 -7.86
CA GLU A 41 22.60 15.14 -8.84
C GLU A 41 24.06 15.51 -9.08
N LYS A 42 24.40 16.80 -9.07
CA LYS A 42 25.78 17.28 -9.20
C LYS A 42 26.60 17.16 -7.91
N GLY A 43 25.96 16.79 -6.80
CA GLY A 43 26.60 16.83 -5.47
C GLY A 43 26.90 18.26 -4.99
N GLY A 44 26.30 19.27 -5.62
CA GLY A 44 26.59 20.70 -5.36
C GLY A 44 26.01 21.24 -4.05
N ILE A 45 24.99 20.56 -3.47
CA ILE A 45 24.37 21.01 -2.23
C ILE A 45 25.11 20.41 -1.03
N GLY A 46 25.81 21.27 -0.30
CA GLY A 46 26.59 20.86 0.87
C GLY A 46 25.74 20.39 2.04
N ASN A 47 24.65 21.11 2.34
CA ASN A 47 23.80 20.86 3.49
C ASN A 47 22.32 20.69 3.09
N VAL A 48 21.93 19.44 2.81
CA VAL A 48 20.54 19.09 2.50
C VAL A 48 19.80 18.72 3.78
N GLY A 49 18.61 19.30 3.96
CA GLY A 49 17.75 18.97 5.10
C GLY A 49 17.32 17.49 5.04
N ARG A 50 17.30 16.83 6.20
CA ARG A 50 16.98 15.40 6.36
C ARG A 50 15.62 15.04 5.74
N GLU A 51 14.56 15.79 6.07
CA GLU A 51 13.22 15.56 5.53
C GLU A 51 13.16 15.65 4.00
N LYS A 52 13.94 16.57 3.40
CA LYS A 52 14.04 16.70 1.95
C LYS A 52 14.69 15.47 1.31
N LEU A 53 15.71 14.90 1.96
CA LEU A 53 16.35 13.66 1.50
C LEU A 53 15.39 12.48 1.58
N ILE A 54 14.65 12.35 2.68
CA ILE A 54 13.65 11.29 2.86
C ILE A 54 12.54 11.43 1.81
N ALA A 55 11.97 12.63 1.63
CA ALA A 55 10.95 12.89 0.62
C ALA A 55 11.44 12.59 -0.81
N PHE A 56 12.69 12.95 -1.12
CA PHE A 56 13.32 12.64 -2.39
C PHE A 56 13.53 11.14 -2.59
N ALA A 57 13.99 10.43 -1.55
CA ALA A 57 14.18 8.98 -1.57
C ALA A 57 12.86 8.23 -1.78
N ILE A 58 11.79 8.66 -1.12
CA ILE A 58 10.44 8.12 -1.32
C ILE A 58 9.98 8.32 -2.78
N ALA A 59 10.19 9.51 -3.33
CA ALA A 59 9.86 9.81 -4.73
C ALA A 59 10.65 8.95 -5.72
N LEU A 60 11.88 8.57 -5.37
CA LEU A 60 12.71 7.64 -6.13
C LEU A 60 12.35 6.17 -5.90
N ASN A 61 11.41 5.89 -5.02
CA ASN A 61 11.00 4.55 -4.63
C ASN A 61 12.16 3.72 -4.04
N LEU A 62 12.99 4.33 -3.20
CA LEU A 62 14.08 3.65 -2.51
C LEU A 62 13.53 2.80 -1.34
N SER A 63 14.15 1.66 -1.09
CA SER A 63 13.88 0.86 0.13
C SER A 63 14.37 1.60 1.38
N LEU A 64 13.89 1.20 2.56
CA LEU A 64 14.32 1.81 3.83
C LEU A 64 15.84 1.71 4.01
N THR A 65 16.45 0.61 3.60
CA THR A 65 17.91 0.43 3.63
C THR A 65 18.61 1.40 2.69
N GLU A 66 18.12 1.56 1.45
CA GLU A 66 18.67 2.52 0.49
C GLU A 66 18.47 3.98 0.95
N ILE A 67 17.39 4.28 1.69
CA ILE A 67 17.19 5.59 2.33
C ILE A 67 18.25 5.82 3.40
N ASP A 68 18.52 4.84 4.25
CA ASP A 68 19.59 4.93 5.25
C ASP A 68 20.98 5.13 4.60
N ASP A 69 21.24 4.43 3.49
CA ASP A 69 22.48 4.59 2.73
C ASP A 69 22.59 6.02 2.15
N MET A 70 21.50 6.54 1.59
CA MET A 70 21.47 7.91 1.10
C MET A 70 21.69 8.92 2.23
N LEU A 71 21.01 8.75 3.36
CA LEU A 71 21.19 9.62 4.54
C LEU A 71 22.65 9.62 5.00
N ARG A 72 23.28 8.44 5.05
CA ARG A 72 24.70 8.30 5.41
C ARG A 72 25.64 9.01 4.44
N VAL A 73 25.39 8.89 3.12
CA VAL A 73 26.16 9.59 2.07
C VAL A 73 26.07 11.11 2.24
N PHE A 74 24.93 11.60 2.74
CA PHE A 74 24.69 13.04 3.00
C PHE A 74 25.01 13.47 4.43
N ASP A 75 25.69 12.64 5.25
CA ASP A 75 26.03 12.91 6.66
C ASP A 75 24.81 13.16 7.54
N ARG A 76 23.79 12.36 7.32
CA ARG A 76 22.59 12.38 8.17
C ARG A 76 22.50 11.10 8.97
N ALA A 77 21.94 11.21 10.17
CA ALA A 77 21.63 10.04 10.98
C ALA A 77 20.71 9.10 10.21
N ALA A 78 20.79 7.79 10.45
CA ALA A 78 19.89 6.79 9.92
C ALA A 78 18.43 7.09 10.32
N LEU A 79 17.46 6.51 9.60
CA LEU A 79 16.03 6.66 9.89
C LEU A 79 15.72 6.40 11.37
N ALA A 80 14.81 7.18 11.92
CA ALA A 80 14.34 7.10 13.30
C ALA A 80 12.80 7.16 13.33
N GLU A 81 12.19 6.86 14.46
CA GLU A 81 10.72 6.89 14.63
C GLU A 81 10.14 8.26 14.34
N ASP A 82 10.87 9.33 14.63
CA ASP A 82 10.48 10.72 14.34
C ASP A 82 10.32 11.00 12.84
N ASP A 83 10.83 10.15 11.96
CA ASP A 83 10.67 10.28 10.52
C ASP A 83 9.34 9.69 10.00
N ILE A 84 8.62 8.90 10.79
CA ILE A 84 7.34 8.28 10.40
C ILE A 84 6.33 9.29 9.82
N PRO A 85 6.14 10.49 10.42
CA PRO A 85 5.26 11.51 9.85
C PRO A 85 5.67 11.94 8.44
N VAL A 86 6.96 11.98 8.13
CA VAL A 86 7.45 12.34 6.78
C VAL A 86 7.00 11.32 5.74
N PHE A 87 7.04 10.02 6.07
CA PHE A 87 6.53 8.95 5.20
C PHE A 87 5.02 9.09 4.96
N ILE A 88 4.25 9.38 6.01
CA ILE A 88 2.80 9.58 5.91
C ILE A 88 2.49 10.81 5.05
N GLN A 89 3.18 11.93 5.24
CA GLN A 89 3.02 13.14 4.43
C GLN A 89 3.41 12.92 2.97
N ALA A 90 4.44 12.13 2.68
CA ALA A 90 4.83 11.80 1.32
C ALA A 90 3.71 11.08 0.56
N SER A 91 2.85 10.33 1.24
CA SER A 91 1.67 9.70 0.64
C SER A 91 0.68 10.74 0.07
N GLU A 92 0.60 11.93 0.64
CA GLU A 92 -0.26 13.01 0.14
C GLU A 92 0.27 13.60 -1.17
N ARG A 93 1.57 13.74 -1.27
CA ARG A 93 2.24 14.28 -2.47
C ARG A 93 2.25 13.28 -3.62
N SER A 94 2.24 11.97 -3.33
CA SER A 94 2.16 10.92 -4.36
C SER A 94 0.80 10.85 -5.09
N ARG A 95 -0.17 11.71 -4.73
CA ARG A 95 -1.40 11.93 -5.51
C ARG A 95 -1.15 12.43 -6.93
N ILE A 96 0.06 12.90 -7.18
CA ILE A 96 0.43 13.42 -8.50
C ILE A 96 0.61 12.26 -9.45
N SER A 97 -0.08 12.38 -10.59
CA SER A 97 -0.10 11.42 -11.68
C SER A 97 1.30 10.98 -12.09
N ALA A 98 1.58 9.72 -11.83
CA ALA A 98 2.61 9.01 -12.56
C ALA A 98 1.90 7.97 -13.43
N ALA A 99 2.21 7.89 -14.70
CA ALA A 99 1.60 6.92 -15.61
C ALA A 99 1.68 5.49 -15.04
N LEU A 100 2.79 5.15 -14.40
CA LEU A 100 2.98 3.92 -13.60
C LEU A 100 3.93 4.21 -12.45
N HIS A 101 3.46 4.03 -11.23
CA HIS A 101 4.30 4.10 -10.02
C HIS A 101 4.57 2.67 -9.54
N PRO A 102 5.83 2.19 -9.54
CA PRO A 102 6.13 0.81 -9.20
C PRO A 102 5.87 0.52 -7.72
N ILE A 103 5.37 -0.69 -7.46
CA ILE A 103 5.20 -1.25 -6.12
C ILE A 103 6.16 -2.42 -5.98
N ARG A 104 7.04 -2.39 -4.99
CA ARG A 104 8.09 -3.39 -4.80
C ARG A 104 7.86 -4.30 -3.60
N ASP A 105 7.19 -3.78 -2.58
CA ASP A 105 7.01 -4.44 -1.29
C ASP A 105 5.70 -4.00 -0.62
N SER A 106 5.37 -4.63 0.50
CA SER A 106 4.15 -4.32 1.25
C SER A 106 4.12 -2.88 1.74
N PHE A 107 5.27 -2.29 2.06
CA PHE A 107 5.35 -0.91 2.52
C PHE A 107 4.97 0.08 1.41
N THR A 108 5.56 -0.06 0.22
CA THR A 108 5.22 0.78 -0.93
C THR A 108 3.77 0.57 -1.38
N PHE A 109 3.23 -0.66 -1.21
CA PHE A 109 1.83 -0.96 -1.46
C PHE A 109 0.89 -0.24 -0.48
N ASP A 110 1.15 -0.33 0.82
CA ASP A 110 0.32 0.32 1.84
C ASP A 110 0.38 1.86 1.75
N ILE A 111 1.54 2.43 1.41
CA ILE A 111 1.68 3.87 1.12
C ILE A 111 0.83 4.29 -0.10
N ALA A 112 0.87 3.51 -1.17
CA ALA A 112 0.08 3.79 -2.37
C ALA A 112 -1.43 3.74 -2.07
N ILE A 113 -1.86 2.75 -1.27
CA ILE A 113 -3.26 2.64 -0.85
C ILE A 113 -3.64 3.83 0.05
N LEU A 114 -2.83 4.17 1.05
CA LEU A 114 -3.10 5.33 1.91
C LEU A 114 -3.24 6.62 1.10
N SER A 115 -2.39 6.81 0.09
CA SER A 115 -2.49 7.94 -0.83
C SER A 115 -3.83 7.97 -1.58
N ALA A 116 -4.33 6.81 -2.01
CA ALA A 116 -5.63 6.71 -2.67
C ALA A 116 -6.79 6.89 -1.67
N GLU A 117 -6.72 6.30 -0.48
CA GLU A 117 -7.75 6.37 0.57
C GLU A 117 -7.99 7.81 1.07
N ARG A 118 -7.01 8.70 0.96
CA ARG A 118 -7.13 10.13 1.27
C ARG A 118 -7.91 10.94 0.23
N ILE A 119 -8.20 10.35 -0.92
CA ILE A 119 -9.07 10.95 -1.93
C ILE A 119 -10.52 10.58 -1.56
N PRO A 120 -11.44 11.53 -1.36
CA PRO A 120 -12.85 11.21 -1.15
C PRO A 120 -13.44 10.40 -2.32
N GLY A 121 -14.36 9.48 -2.08
CA GLY A 121 -15.05 8.73 -3.14
C GLY A 121 -15.28 7.27 -2.80
N ASP A 122 -15.84 6.52 -3.72
CA ASP A 122 -16.08 5.09 -3.60
C ASP A 122 -14.77 4.30 -3.68
N HIS A 123 -14.71 3.21 -2.95
CA HIS A 123 -13.53 2.40 -2.82
C HIS A 123 -13.84 0.93 -3.12
N VAL A 124 -13.11 0.33 -4.04
CA VAL A 124 -13.19 -1.10 -4.36
C VAL A 124 -11.89 -1.77 -3.95
N ILE A 125 -12.00 -2.87 -3.22
CA ILE A 125 -10.87 -3.69 -2.77
C ILE A 125 -11.09 -5.12 -3.26
N VAL A 126 -10.18 -5.64 -4.06
CA VAL A 126 -10.15 -7.07 -4.42
C VAL A 126 -8.91 -7.69 -3.79
N SER A 127 -9.10 -8.65 -2.90
CA SER A 127 -8.01 -9.20 -2.09
C SER A 127 -8.33 -10.63 -1.60
N PRO A 128 -7.31 -11.43 -1.25
CA PRO A 128 -7.53 -12.79 -0.74
C PRO A 128 -8.00 -12.84 0.73
N ARG A 129 -8.04 -11.70 1.40
CA ARG A 129 -8.34 -11.58 2.85
C ARG A 129 -8.89 -10.19 3.15
N PRO A 130 -9.43 -9.93 4.36
CA PRO A 130 -9.89 -8.61 4.75
C PRO A 130 -8.77 -7.55 4.58
N ALA A 131 -9.16 -6.29 4.42
CA ALA A 131 -8.23 -5.17 4.21
C ALA A 131 -7.18 -5.12 5.33
N SER A 132 -5.91 -4.91 4.97
CA SER A 132 -4.79 -4.96 5.92
C SER A 132 -4.93 -3.95 7.06
N CYS A 133 -5.59 -2.82 6.84
CA CYS A 133 -5.87 -1.82 7.88
C CYS A 133 -6.83 -2.33 8.99
N LEU A 134 -7.52 -3.44 8.77
CA LEU A 134 -8.38 -4.09 9.78
C LEU A 134 -7.62 -5.07 10.67
N ARG A 135 -6.34 -5.32 10.42
CA ARG A 135 -5.50 -6.12 11.32
C ARG A 135 -5.45 -5.48 12.71
N ALA A 136 -5.40 -6.31 13.74
CA ALA A 136 -5.19 -5.82 15.10
C ALA A 136 -3.79 -5.19 15.24
N GLU A 137 -3.69 -4.18 16.10
CA GLU A 137 -2.40 -3.57 16.44
C GLU A 137 -1.43 -4.61 16.99
N GLY A 138 -0.17 -4.49 16.61
CA GLY A 138 0.88 -5.46 16.96
C GLY A 138 0.91 -6.73 16.09
N HIS A 139 -0.09 -6.98 15.24
CA HIS A 139 -0.06 -8.12 14.32
C HIS A 139 0.92 -7.87 13.17
N ARG A 140 1.95 -8.68 13.12
CA ARG A 140 2.95 -8.66 12.05
C ARG A 140 2.75 -9.90 11.17
N ALA A 141 2.25 -9.71 9.96
CA ALA A 141 2.15 -10.81 9.00
C ALA A 141 3.53 -11.41 8.70
N TYR A 142 3.57 -12.70 8.35
CA TYR A 142 4.83 -13.42 8.12
C TYR A 142 5.78 -12.73 7.11
N ALA A 143 5.22 -12.19 6.02
CA ALA A 143 6.00 -11.42 5.05
C ALA A 143 6.66 -10.16 5.66
N GLU A 144 5.98 -9.53 6.62
CA GLU A 144 6.47 -8.33 7.32
C GLU A 144 7.57 -8.68 8.32
N LYS A 145 7.56 -9.90 8.91
CA LYS A 145 8.65 -10.38 9.78
C LYS A 145 9.99 -10.41 9.04
N SER A 146 9.99 -10.83 7.78
CA SER A 146 11.20 -10.83 6.94
C SER A 146 11.69 -9.42 6.62
N LEU A 147 10.79 -8.49 6.33
CA LEU A 147 11.13 -7.09 6.05
C LEU A 147 11.51 -6.33 7.33
N ALA A 148 10.88 -6.64 8.48
CA ALA A 148 11.26 -6.10 9.77
C ALA A 148 12.67 -6.57 10.20
N ALA A 149 13.08 -7.77 9.81
CA ALA A 149 14.46 -8.23 10.01
C ALA A 149 15.46 -7.47 9.12
N ALA A 150 15.02 -6.96 7.96
CA ALA A 150 15.85 -6.18 7.06
C ALA A 150 16.00 -4.70 7.51
N HIS A 151 14.99 -4.16 8.19
CA HIS A 151 15.03 -2.79 8.68
C HIS A 151 14.22 -2.61 9.97
N ARG A 152 14.84 -2.06 11.01
CA ARG A 152 14.27 -1.92 12.38
C ARG A 152 12.93 -1.17 12.45
N LEU A 153 12.76 -0.14 11.62
CA LEU A 153 11.55 0.71 11.64
C LEU A 153 10.41 0.16 10.78
N TYR A 154 10.64 -0.92 10.03
CA TYR A 154 9.65 -1.42 9.09
C TYR A 154 8.30 -1.72 9.75
N ALA A 155 8.34 -2.39 10.90
CA ALA A 155 7.13 -2.79 11.61
C ALA A 155 6.33 -1.58 12.14
N ASP A 156 7.02 -0.62 12.76
CA ASP A 156 6.39 0.57 13.34
C ASP A 156 5.80 1.47 12.25
N LEU A 157 6.50 1.54 11.11
CA LEU A 157 6.06 2.28 9.94
C LEU A 157 4.78 1.66 9.33
N VAL A 158 4.76 0.34 9.13
CA VAL A 158 3.57 -0.36 8.62
C VAL A 158 2.39 -0.21 9.58
N GLU A 159 2.64 -0.29 10.88
CA GLU A 159 1.59 -0.09 11.89
C GLU A 159 1.03 1.33 11.87
N ALA A 160 1.89 2.34 11.78
CA ALA A 160 1.49 3.74 11.67
C ALA A 160 0.65 3.99 10.40
N ILE A 161 1.06 3.43 9.26
CA ILE A 161 0.32 3.51 8.00
C ILE A 161 -1.04 2.81 8.13
N ASN A 162 -1.10 1.61 8.68
CA ASN A 162 -2.36 0.89 8.85
C ASN A 162 -3.33 1.62 9.81
N ARG A 163 -2.80 2.28 10.84
CA ARG A 163 -3.59 3.12 11.76
C ARG A 163 -4.19 4.31 11.01
N GLU A 164 -3.41 4.98 10.18
CA GLU A 164 -3.88 6.11 9.39
C GLU A 164 -4.90 5.66 8.33
N ARG A 165 -4.66 4.55 7.64
CA ARG A 165 -5.60 3.95 6.69
C ARG A 165 -6.94 3.59 7.36
N ARG A 166 -6.91 3.07 8.59
CA ARG A 166 -8.12 2.79 9.36
C ARG A 166 -8.92 4.06 9.64
N LYS A 167 -8.25 5.17 10.00
CA LYS A 167 -8.92 6.48 10.17
C LYS A 167 -9.56 6.95 8.86
N GLN A 168 -8.84 6.81 7.74
CA GLN A 168 -9.38 7.20 6.43
C GLN A 168 -10.57 6.32 6.03
N LEU A 169 -10.50 5.01 6.28
CA LEU A 169 -11.61 4.09 6.05
C LEU A 169 -12.87 4.54 6.81
N MET A 170 -12.75 4.82 8.12
CA MET A 170 -13.88 5.27 8.94
C MET A 170 -14.44 6.61 8.46
N ALA A 171 -13.56 7.56 8.12
CA ALA A 171 -13.99 8.85 7.59
C ALA A 171 -14.72 8.71 6.24
N ASN A 172 -14.23 7.85 5.35
CA ASN A 172 -14.85 7.63 4.05
C ASN A 172 -16.21 6.93 4.15
N LEU A 173 -16.39 6.01 5.10
CA LEU A 173 -17.65 5.26 5.28
C LEU A 173 -18.82 6.16 5.72
N ALA A 174 -18.58 7.38 6.18
CA ALA A 174 -19.62 8.35 6.44
C ALA A 174 -20.41 8.71 5.17
N ASP A 175 -19.71 8.88 4.04
CA ASP A 175 -20.30 9.44 2.82
C ASP A 175 -20.19 8.54 1.58
N HIS A 176 -19.24 7.60 1.57
CA HIS A 176 -18.87 6.79 0.40
C HIS A 176 -18.93 5.29 0.69
N ALA A 177 -19.18 4.50 -0.35
CA ALA A 177 -19.19 3.05 -0.26
C ALA A 177 -17.76 2.47 -0.33
N VAL A 178 -17.53 1.45 0.48
CA VAL A 178 -16.35 0.60 0.39
C VAL A 178 -16.79 -0.82 0.08
N ARG A 179 -16.43 -1.31 -1.10
CA ARG A 179 -16.78 -2.65 -1.59
C ARG A 179 -15.57 -3.55 -1.57
N GLN A 180 -15.60 -4.58 -0.77
CA GLN A 180 -14.52 -5.55 -0.71
C GLN A 180 -14.97 -6.91 -1.25
N PHE A 181 -14.18 -7.46 -2.18
CA PHE A 181 -14.38 -8.78 -2.77
C PHE A 181 -13.28 -9.71 -2.31
N VAL A 182 -13.66 -10.86 -1.74
CA VAL A 182 -12.72 -11.84 -1.16
C VAL A 182 -13.11 -13.24 -1.62
N CYS A 183 -12.17 -13.97 -2.19
CA CYS A 183 -12.39 -15.38 -2.53
C CYS A 183 -12.59 -16.21 -1.26
N ILE A 184 -13.70 -16.98 -1.20
CA ILE A 184 -14.05 -17.79 -0.04
C ILE A 184 -12.97 -18.83 0.30
N ASN A 185 -12.36 -19.44 -0.72
CA ASN A 185 -11.29 -20.42 -0.52
C ASN A 185 -10.04 -19.76 0.06
N CYS A 186 -9.63 -18.60 -0.48
CA CYS A 186 -8.51 -17.83 0.05
C CYS A 186 -8.72 -17.44 1.51
N LEU A 187 -9.93 -17.02 1.86
CA LEU A 187 -10.26 -16.61 3.21
C LEU A 187 -10.26 -17.81 4.17
N THR A 188 -10.79 -18.94 3.73
CA THR A 188 -10.81 -20.19 4.50
C THR A 188 -9.37 -20.69 4.74
N ASP A 189 -8.55 -20.72 3.70
CA ASP A 189 -7.15 -21.15 3.78
C ASP A 189 -6.33 -20.19 4.65
N TYR A 190 -6.63 -18.89 4.60
CA TYR A 190 -6.01 -17.87 5.47
C TYR A 190 -6.09 -18.25 6.95
N ILE A 191 -7.19 -18.86 7.39
CA ILE A 191 -7.37 -19.30 8.78
C ILE A 191 -6.93 -20.75 8.99
N ARG A 192 -7.38 -21.67 8.13
CA ARG A 192 -7.23 -23.14 8.36
C ARG A 192 -5.84 -23.65 8.09
N GLU A 193 -5.13 -23.11 7.10
CA GLU A 193 -3.78 -23.57 6.79
C GLU A 193 -2.70 -22.96 7.72
N CYS A 194 -3.09 -22.12 8.66
CA CYS A 194 -2.16 -21.54 9.61
C CYS A 194 -1.82 -22.55 10.72
N THR A 195 -0.59 -23.06 10.70
CA THR A 195 -0.08 -24.04 11.69
C THR A 195 0.46 -23.40 12.96
N ASP A 196 0.85 -22.12 12.90
CA ASP A 196 1.30 -21.35 14.07
C ASP A 196 0.08 -20.85 14.85
N ALA A 197 -0.06 -21.30 16.10
CA ALA A 197 -1.21 -21.00 16.94
C ALA A 197 -1.34 -19.51 17.30
N GLU A 198 -0.22 -18.79 17.40
CA GLU A 198 -0.23 -17.34 17.66
C GLU A 198 -0.67 -16.58 16.41
N GLU A 199 -0.07 -16.89 15.27
CA GLU A 199 -0.45 -16.31 13.99
C GLU A 199 -1.92 -16.60 13.65
N LYS A 200 -2.41 -17.82 13.94
CA LYS A 200 -3.81 -18.18 13.75
C LYS A 200 -4.73 -17.28 14.56
N ARG A 201 -4.44 -17.05 15.83
CA ARG A 201 -5.22 -16.13 16.68
C ARG A 201 -5.23 -14.70 16.14
N TRP A 202 -4.12 -14.22 15.58
CA TRP A 202 -4.06 -12.92 14.94
C TRP A 202 -4.95 -12.86 13.68
N ARG A 203 -4.92 -13.91 12.85
CA ARG A 203 -5.77 -14.00 11.65
C ARG A 203 -7.26 -14.08 11.99
N GLN A 204 -7.63 -14.86 13.00
CA GLN A 204 -8.99 -14.90 13.53
C GLN A 204 -9.44 -13.51 13.99
N ARG A 205 -8.61 -12.81 14.76
CA ARG A 205 -8.92 -11.43 15.19
C ARG A 205 -9.05 -10.47 13.99
N HIS A 206 -8.28 -10.66 12.95
CA HIS A 206 -8.40 -9.86 11.71
C HIS A 206 -9.78 -10.06 11.05
N VAL A 207 -10.27 -11.30 10.96
CA VAL A 207 -11.61 -11.59 10.44
C VAL A 207 -12.69 -11.00 11.35
N ARG A 208 -12.56 -11.14 12.67
CA ARG A 208 -13.51 -10.53 13.65
C ARG A 208 -13.56 -9.01 13.53
N ASN A 209 -12.43 -8.35 13.29
CA ASN A 209 -12.42 -6.91 13.03
C ASN A 209 -13.19 -6.55 11.75
N ALA A 210 -13.10 -7.38 10.71
CA ALA A 210 -13.92 -7.18 9.51
C ALA A 210 -15.41 -7.37 9.82
N VAL A 211 -15.79 -8.38 10.61
CA VAL A 211 -17.18 -8.57 11.08
C VAL A 211 -17.69 -7.32 11.80
N ASN A 212 -16.89 -6.75 12.70
CA ASN A 212 -17.26 -5.54 13.42
C ASN A 212 -17.53 -4.36 12.47
N ILE A 213 -16.72 -4.18 11.45
CA ILE A 213 -16.93 -3.11 10.45
C ILE A 213 -18.18 -3.40 9.61
N ILE A 214 -18.32 -4.63 9.12
CA ILE A 214 -19.52 -5.05 8.37
C ILE A 214 -20.77 -4.78 9.22
N SER A 215 -20.77 -5.15 10.49
CA SER A 215 -21.94 -4.97 11.38
C SER A 215 -22.24 -3.50 11.70
N SER A 216 -21.21 -2.64 11.74
CA SER A 216 -21.35 -1.25 12.17
C SER A 216 -21.64 -0.26 11.06
N PHE A 217 -21.26 -0.58 9.81
CA PHE A 217 -21.33 0.34 8.67
C PHE A 217 -22.05 -0.29 7.49
N GLU A 218 -23.24 0.20 7.13
CA GLU A 218 -24.00 -0.29 5.97
C GLU A 218 -23.25 -0.09 4.66
N ARG A 219 -22.47 0.98 4.54
CA ARG A 219 -21.68 1.31 3.34
C ARG A 219 -20.40 0.50 3.20
N TYR A 220 -20.08 -0.39 4.17
CA TYR A 220 -19.03 -1.38 4.02
C TYR A 220 -19.65 -2.68 3.51
N GLU A 221 -19.56 -2.87 2.21
CA GLU A 221 -20.11 -4.01 1.50
C GLU A 221 -19.00 -5.07 1.33
N PHE A 222 -19.20 -6.24 1.91
CA PHE A 222 -18.24 -7.34 1.84
C PHE A 222 -18.84 -8.51 1.06
N TYR A 223 -18.17 -8.91 -0.01
CA TYR A 223 -18.64 -9.95 -0.91
C TYR A 223 -17.70 -11.14 -0.92
N LEU A 224 -18.25 -12.34 -0.75
CA LEU A 224 -17.53 -13.59 -0.98
C LEU A 224 -17.68 -14.02 -2.43
N THR A 225 -16.56 -14.38 -3.08
CA THR A 225 -16.51 -14.84 -4.47
C THR A 225 -16.09 -16.30 -4.55
N ARG A 226 -16.58 -17.02 -5.55
CA ARG A 226 -16.17 -18.42 -5.86
C ARG A 226 -14.79 -18.43 -6.50
N GLU A 227 -14.58 -17.53 -7.42
CA GLU A 227 -13.35 -17.39 -8.19
C GLU A 227 -12.26 -16.65 -7.40
N CYS A 228 -11.02 -17.12 -7.57
CA CYS A 228 -9.88 -16.44 -7.00
C CYS A 228 -9.34 -15.42 -8.02
N PRO A 229 -9.30 -14.14 -7.68
CA PRO A 229 -8.76 -13.15 -8.60
C PRO A 229 -7.26 -13.36 -8.83
N SER A 230 -6.80 -13.10 -10.05
CA SER A 230 -5.37 -13.17 -10.41
C SER A 230 -4.55 -12.00 -9.85
N PHE A 231 -5.24 -10.95 -9.41
CA PHE A 231 -4.62 -9.73 -8.92
C PHE A 231 -5.24 -9.30 -7.58
N ILE A 232 -4.42 -8.74 -6.72
CA ILE A 232 -4.91 -7.85 -5.68
C ILE A 232 -4.98 -6.47 -6.31
N PHE A 233 -6.12 -5.82 -6.24
CA PHE A 233 -6.20 -4.42 -6.65
C PHE A 233 -7.10 -3.60 -5.74
N VAL A 234 -6.79 -2.31 -5.70
CA VAL A 234 -7.55 -1.30 -5.00
C VAL A 234 -7.87 -0.20 -6.00
N MET A 235 -9.14 0.11 -6.15
CA MET A 235 -9.60 1.18 -7.04
C MET A 235 -10.30 2.26 -6.22
N ARG A 236 -9.94 3.51 -6.48
CA ARG A 236 -10.57 4.68 -5.90
C ARG A 236 -11.26 5.50 -6.97
N THR A 237 -12.56 5.69 -6.82
CA THR A 237 -13.39 6.48 -7.75
C THR A 237 -13.87 7.73 -7.02
N PRO A 238 -13.24 8.89 -7.27
CA PRO A 238 -13.66 10.16 -6.71
C PRO A 238 -15.04 10.59 -7.22
N PRO A 239 -15.75 11.50 -6.54
CA PRO A 239 -16.97 12.08 -7.06
C PRO A 239 -16.75 12.70 -8.44
N PRO A 240 -17.73 12.62 -9.37
CA PRO A 240 -17.58 13.10 -10.76
C PRO A 240 -17.15 14.56 -10.88
N ASP A 241 -17.63 15.42 -9.98
CA ASP A 241 -17.39 16.87 -10.01
C ASP A 241 -16.11 17.29 -9.26
N SER A 242 -15.36 16.34 -8.73
CA SER A 242 -14.15 16.66 -7.91
C SER A 242 -12.95 17.14 -8.74
N GLY A 243 -12.93 16.89 -10.05
CA GLY A 243 -11.77 17.13 -10.91
C GLY A 243 -10.56 16.25 -10.61
N ILE A 244 -10.73 15.23 -9.75
CA ILE A 244 -9.66 14.31 -9.34
C ILE A 244 -9.77 13.02 -10.18
N SER A 245 -8.64 12.53 -10.69
CA SER A 245 -8.59 11.29 -11.44
C SER A 245 -8.79 10.06 -10.53
N GLU A 246 -9.42 9.02 -11.09
CA GLU A 246 -9.46 7.70 -10.47
C GLU A 246 -8.05 7.17 -10.21
N LYS A 247 -7.92 6.33 -9.20
CA LYS A 247 -6.65 5.66 -8.86
C LYS A 247 -6.85 4.16 -8.85
N LEU A 248 -5.89 3.46 -9.42
CA LEU A 248 -5.82 2.01 -9.41
C LEU A 248 -4.46 1.57 -8.90
N ILE A 249 -4.45 0.65 -7.95
CA ILE A 249 -3.26 0.06 -7.35
C ILE A 249 -3.37 -1.45 -7.53
N ILE A 250 -2.37 -2.07 -8.12
CA ILE A 250 -2.40 -3.47 -8.51
C ILE A 250 -1.16 -4.18 -7.99
N THR A 251 -1.35 -5.39 -7.47
CA THR A 251 -0.25 -6.34 -7.25
C THR A 251 -0.65 -7.71 -7.78
N VAL A 252 0.33 -8.45 -8.30
CA VAL A 252 0.12 -9.83 -8.73
C VAL A 252 -0.04 -10.71 -7.51
N LEU A 253 -1.10 -11.52 -7.48
CA LEU A 253 -1.26 -12.59 -6.51
C LEU A 253 -0.42 -13.80 -6.93
N PRO A 254 0.41 -14.33 -6.02
CA PRO A 254 0.96 -15.65 -6.26
C PRO A 254 -0.18 -16.68 -6.28
N PRO A 255 -0.10 -17.72 -7.14
CA PRO A 255 -1.07 -18.81 -7.14
C PRO A 255 -1.23 -19.41 -5.74
N HIS A 256 -2.45 -19.82 -5.38
CA HIS A 256 -2.83 -20.32 -4.06
C HIS A 256 -1.87 -21.35 -3.44
N ARG A 257 -1.29 -22.23 -4.25
CA ARG A 257 -0.45 -23.32 -3.78
C ARG A 257 1.04 -23.01 -3.74
N LEU A 258 1.44 -21.89 -4.30
CA LEU A 258 2.79 -21.40 -4.13
C LEU A 258 2.80 -20.54 -2.88
N GLN A 259 3.10 -21.16 -1.73
CA GLN A 259 3.61 -20.40 -0.60
C GLN A 259 4.85 -19.67 -1.09
N VAL A 260 4.64 -18.48 -1.60
CA VAL A 260 5.74 -17.62 -1.97
C VAL A 260 6.43 -17.30 -0.66
N ARG A 261 7.50 -18.01 -0.37
CA ARG A 261 8.52 -17.60 0.60
C ARG A 261 9.16 -16.36 0.03
N THR A 262 8.38 -15.32 -0.08
CA THR A 262 8.85 -14.09 -0.64
C THR A 262 9.66 -13.37 0.42
N SER A 263 10.74 -12.86 -0.02
CA SER A 263 11.50 -11.76 0.56
C SER A 263 10.65 -10.50 0.87
N GLY A 264 9.30 -10.60 0.93
CA GLY A 264 8.38 -9.47 1.06
C GLY A 264 8.27 -8.60 -0.19
N LEU A 265 8.91 -9.01 -1.29
CA LEU A 265 8.83 -8.30 -2.57
C LEU A 265 7.49 -8.55 -3.23
N LEU A 266 6.90 -7.51 -3.78
CA LEU A 266 5.67 -7.53 -4.58
C LEU A 266 6.01 -7.08 -6.01
N ALA A 267 5.23 -7.57 -6.97
CA ALA A 267 5.25 -7.05 -8.33
C ALA A 267 3.93 -6.32 -8.57
N GLY A 268 4.00 -5.02 -8.81
CA GLY A 268 2.80 -4.23 -9.03
C GLY A 268 3.07 -2.78 -9.39
N PHE A 269 2.02 -2.03 -9.54
CA PHE A 269 2.08 -0.59 -9.82
C PHE A 269 0.81 0.13 -9.37
N ALA A 270 0.93 1.44 -9.17
CA ALA A 270 -0.19 2.36 -9.04
C ALA A 270 -0.29 3.23 -10.30
N THR A 271 -1.51 3.54 -10.74
CA THR A 271 -1.76 4.34 -11.94
C THR A 271 -3.08 5.12 -11.85
N ASP A 272 -3.18 6.19 -12.61
CA ASP A 272 -4.41 6.91 -12.93
C ASP A 272 -4.69 6.89 -14.44
N ASN A 273 -4.02 6.01 -15.18
CA ASN A 273 -4.25 5.85 -16.60
C ASN A 273 -5.64 5.27 -16.85
N HIS A 274 -6.49 6.06 -17.51
CA HIS A 274 -7.89 5.73 -17.74
C HIS A 274 -8.10 4.42 -18.51
N ALA A 275 -7.27 4.13 -19.52
CA ALA A 275 -7.39 2.89 -20.29
C ALA A 275 -7.11 1.65 -19.45
N VAL A 276 -6.10 1.73 -18.56
CA VAL A 276 -5.78 0.65 -17.62
C VAL A 276 -6.92 0.47 -16.61
N ILE A 277 -7.46 1.57 -16.08
CA ILE A 277 -8.57 1.53 -15.12
C ILE A 277 -9.83 0.91 -15.75
N LEU A 278 -10.14 1.24 -17.01
CA LEU A 278 -11.27 0.65 -17.72
C LEU A 278 -11.16 -0.88 -17.82
N ASN A 279 -9.99 -1.41 -18.18
CA ASN A 279 -9.77 -2.85 -18.24
C ASN A 279 -10.01 -3.53 -16.87
N PHE A 280 -9.61 -2.87 -15.77
CA PHE A 280 -9.89 -3.40 -14.43
C PHE A 280 -11.33 -3.25 -13.97
N LYS A 281 -12.09 -2.32 -14.52
CA LYS A 281 -13.56 -2.26 -14.35
C LYS A 281 -14.26 -3.43 -15.05
N GLU A 282 -13.75 -3.87 -16.19
CA GLU A 282 -14.22 -5.09 -16.86
C GLU A 282 -13.89 -6.33 -16.02
N GLU A 283 -12.64 -6.46 -15.53
CA GLU A 283 -12.25 -7.54 -14.61
C GLU A 283 -13.16 -7.56 -13.36
N LEU A 284 -13.48 -6.40 -12.80
CA LEU A 284 -14.41 -6.29 -11.67
C LEU A 284 -15.82 -6.82 -12.02
N THR A 285 -16.25 -6.73 -13.25
CA THR A 285 -17.54 -7.30 -13.70
C THR A 285 -17.52 -8.83 -13.59
N PHE A 286 -16.47 -9.50 -14.08
CA PHE A 286 -16.30 -10.94 -13.91
C PHE A 286 -16.24 -11.36 -12.43
N ILE A 287 -15.53 -10.58 -11.60
CA ILE A 287 -15.48 -10.84 -10.16
C ILE A 287 -16.88 -10.75 -9.53
N ARG A 288 -17.70 -9.78 -9.93
CA ARG A 288 -19.08 -9.63 -9.47
C ARG A 288 -19.98 -10.79 -9.89
N GLU A 289 -19.81 -11.35 -11.07
CA GLU A 289 -20.53 -12.53 -11.54
C GLU A 289 -20.20 -13.78 -10.72
N SER A 290 -19.03 -13.80 -10.07
CA SER A 290 -18.61 -14.90 -9.20
C SER A 290 -19.07 -14.78 -7.75
N ILE A 291 -19.82 -13.73 -7.38
CA ILE A 291 -20.33 -13.54 -6.02
C ILE A 291 -21.22 -14.74 -5.63
N ILE A 292 -21.08 -15.18 -4.40
CA ILE A 292 -21.89 -16.26 -3.82
C ILE A 292 -23.17 -15.65 -3.28
N GLU A 293 -24.29 -15.94 -3.96
CA GLU A 293 -25.61 -15.36 -3.66
C GLU A 293 -26.07 -15.59 -2.19
N ASP A 294 -25.75 -16.75 -1.61
CA ASP A 294 -26.12 -17.08 -0.25
C ASP A 294 -25.58 -16.07 0.79
N TYR A 295 -24.43 -15.45 0.49
CA TYR A 295 -23.77 -14.46 1.34
C TYR A 295 -24.06 -13.00 0.94
N LEU A 296 -25.01 -12.76 0.04
CA LEU A 296 -25.61 -11.43 -0.14
C LEU A 296 -26.49 -11.07 1.05
N ASP A 297 -27.03 -12.08 1.75
CA ASP A 297 -27.65 -11.90 3.05
C ASP A 297 -26.56 -11.55 4.08
N ARG A 298 -26.65 -10.35 4.63
CA ARG A 298 -25.65 -9.81 5.55
C ARG A 298 -25.51 -10.64 6.81
N GLN A 299 -26.60 -11.19 7.34
CA GLN A 299 -26.55 -12.00 8.55
C GLN A 299 -25.85 -13.33 8.29
N LYS A 300 -26.19 -14.00 7.18
CA LYS A 300 -25.52 -15.25 6.79
C LYS A 300 -24.01 -15.04 6.56
N LEU A 301 -23.64 -13.91 5.96
CA LEU A 301 -22.23 -13.54 5.81
C LEU A 301 -21.54 -13.38 7.16
N ILE A 302 -22.16 -12.64 8.08
CA ILE A 302 -21.63 -12.43 9.44
C ILE A 302 -21.48 -13.76 10.16
N ASP A 303 -22.51 -14.61 10.14
CA ASP A 303 -22.51 -15.93 10.80
C ASP A 303 -21.37 -16.80 10.27
N PHE A 304 -21.18 -16.86 8.94
CA PHE A 304 -20.05 -17.58 8.32
C PHE A 304 -18.68 -17.03 8.77
N LEU A 305 -18.52 -15.71 8.79
CA LEU A 305 -17.24 -15.10 9.18
C LEU A 305 -16.94 -15.30 10.68
N VAL A 306 -17.97 -15.29 11.53
CA VAL A 306 -17.84 -15.60 12.96
C VAL A 306 -17.42 -17.06 13.14
N GLU A 307 -18.13 -18.02 12.51
CA GLU A 307 -17.78 -19.44 12.55
C GLU A 307 -16.34 -19.69 12.08
N LEU A 308 -15.93 -19.02 11.00
CA LEU A 308 -14.56 -19.15 10.48
C LEU A 308 -13.51 -18.61 11.44
N SER A 309 -13.86 -17.62 12.27
CA SER A 309 -12.94 -16.94 13.19
C SER A 309 -12.92 -17.52 14.61
N ASP A 310 -13.74 -18.50 14.92
CA ASP A 310 -13.74 -19.25 16.16
C ASP A 310 -12.82 -20.49 16.07
#